data_766ffec6559e7b52054dfd9762db9076
#
_entry.id   766ffec6559e7b52054dfd9762db9076
#
_cell.length_a   1.000
_cell.length_b   1.000
_cell.length_c   1.000
_cell.angle_alpha   90.00
_cell.angle_beta   90.00
_cell.angle_gamma   90.00
#
_symmetry.space_group_name_H-M   'P 1'
#
loop_
_entity.id
_entity.type
_entity.pdbx_description
1 polymer ?
#
loop_
_entity_poly.entity_id
_entity_poly.type
_entity_poly.pdbx_seq_one_letter_code
_entity_poly.pdbx_strand_id
1 'polypeptide(L)'
;AVKFRRHGAGFRDRLLSSTDAMGKLAAIPVVAQTVNAVSRTPFARNLMEKTLGVHKDRQLPPYASTRFRSSAAASKPHAAKDGKNTPGKVAVYATCYVNYNEPGMGHDLLALLEHNEVPYVLVEKEACCGMPKLELGDLHAVAALKEKNIPPLARLAREGYAILTP
;
A
#
# COMPACT_ATOMS: atom_id res chain seq x y z
N ALA A 1 -3.97 20.14 8.80
CA ALA A 1 -5.41 20.09 9.07
C ALA A 1 -6.10 21.45 8.90
N VAL A 2 -5.61 22.55 9.51
CA VAL A 2 -6.27 23.88 9.44
C VAL A 2 -6.31 24.44 8.02
N LYS A 3 -5.19 24.36 7.28
CA LYS A 3 -5.11 24.81 5.87
C LYS A 3 -6.12 24.05 4.99
N PHE A 4 -6.20 22.73 5.16
CA PHE A 4 -7.13 21.89 4.40
C PHE A 4 -8.60 22.21 4.73
N ARG A 5 -8.94 22.41 5.99
CA ARG A 5 -10.29 22.82 6.42
C ARG A 5 -10.75 24.15 5.82
N ARG A 6 -9.81 25.12 5.67
CA ARG A 6 -10.13 26.45 5.17
C ARG A 6 -10.18 26.56 3.65
N HIS A 7 -9.33 25.82 2.95
CA HIS A 7 -9.09 26.01 1.51
C HIS A 7 -9.26 24.72 0.68
N GLY A 8 -9.50 23.57 1.32
CA GLY A 8 -9.53 22.25 0.66
C GLY A 8 -8.16 21.82 0.14
N ALA A 9 -8.12 20.69 -0.56
CA ALA A 9 -6.94 20.23 -1.29
C ALA A 9 -6.93 20.81 -2.70
N GLY A 10 -5.83 21.44 -3.09
CA GLY A 10 -5.55 21.81 -4.47
C GLY A 10 -5.40 20.58 -5.36
N PHE A 11 -5.40 20.75 -6.68
CA PHE A 11 -5.19 19.65 -7.64
C PHE A 11 -3.91 18.87 -7.34
N ARG A 12 -2.80 19.57 -7.10
CA ARG A 12 -1.51 18.98 -6.69
C ARG A 12 -1.64 18.07 -5.48
N ASP A 13 -2.25 18.55 -4.41
CA ASP A 13 -2.37 17.83 -3.15
C ASP A 13 -3.25 16.58 -3.33
N ARG A 14 -4.32 16.69 -4.10
CA ARG A 14 -5.18 15.55 -4.44
C ARG A 14 -4.45 14.50 -5.25
N LEU A 15 -3.68 14.91 -6.26
CA LEU A 15 -2.91 14.01 -7.09
C LEU A 15 -1.84 13.27 -6.26
N LEU A 16 -1.03 14.00 -5.50
CA LEU A 16 0.06 13.42 -4.70
C LEU A 16 -0.43 12.54 -3.54
N SER A 17 -1.63 12.79 -3.02
CA SER A 17 -2.24 11.94 -1.98
C SER A 17 -3.03 10.74 -2.51
N SER A 18 -3.20 10.62 -3.82
CA SER A 18 -3.97 9.54 -4.47
C SER A 18 -3.12 8.31 -4.76
N THR A 19 -2.27 7.90 -3.83
CA THR A 19 -1.31 6.81 -3.99
C THR A 19 -1.96 5.47 -4.35
N ASP A 20 -3.13 5.17 -3.81
CA ASP A 20 -3.88 3.94 -4.13
C ASP A 20 -4.43 3.96 -5.57
N ALA A 21 -5.01 5.08 -6.00
CA ALA A 21 -5.52 5.22 -7.36
C ALA A 21 -4.38 5.19 -8.39
N MET A 22 -3.30 5.90 -8.10
CA MET A 22 -2.10 5.89 -8.95
C MET A 22 -1.45 4.50 -8.99
N GLY A 23 -1.37 3.81 -7.85
CA GLY A 23 -0.84 2.45 -7.78
C GLY A 23 -1.70 1.46 -8.57
N LYS A 24 -3.03 1.54 -8.50
CA LYS A 24 -3.93 0.69 -9.32
C LYS A 24 -3.74 0.90 -10.81
N LEU A 25 -3.61 2.16 -11.23
CA LEU A 25 -3.38 2.51 -12.64
C LEU A 25 -1.99 2.05 -13.10
N ALA A 26 -0.96 2.34 -12.31
CA ALA A 26 0.42 1.98 -12.60
C ALA A 26 0.69 0.47 -12.49
N ALA A 27 -0.18 -0.30 -11.84
CA ALA A 27 -0.02 -1.75 -11.70
C ALA A 27 -0.33 -2.55 -12.99
N ILE A 28 -0.74 -1.89 -14.07
CA ILE A 28 -0.79 -2.50 -15.40
C ILE A 28 0.66 -2.60 -15.89
N PRO A 29 1.19 -3.80 -16.24
CA PRO A 29 2.62 -4.00 -16.48
C PRO A 29 3.24 -3.02 -17.49
N VAL A 30 2.59 -2.79 -18.60
CA VAL A 30 3.05 -1.83 -19.65
C VAL A 30 3.07 -0.39 -19.11
N VAL A 31 2.07 -0.03 -18.30
CA VAL A 31 1.96 1.31 -17.70
C VAL A 31 3.06 1.49 -16.65
N ALA A 32 3.32 0.48 -15.81
CA ALA A 32 4.39 0.53 -14.82
C ALA A 32 5.75 0.79 -15.48
N GLN A 33 6.08 0.04 -16.52
CA GLN A 33 7.35 0.20 -17.24
C GLN A 33 7.47 1.59 -17.88
N THR A 34 6.41 2.06 -18.53
CA THR A 34 6.38 3.38 -19.17
C THR A 34 6.50 4.50 -18.13
N VAL A 35 5.73 4.46 -17.06
CA VAL A 35 5.78 5.46 -15.98
C VAL A 35 7.16 5.47 -15.33
N ASN A 36 7.75 4.32 -15.05
CA ASN A 36 9.09 4.21 -14.47
C ASN A 36 10.17 4.77 -15.41
N ALA A 37 10.08 4.47 -16.71
CA ALA A 37 11.03 4.99 -17.69
C ALA A 37 10.89 6.51 -17.85
N VAL A 38 9.67 7.01 -18.06
CA VAL A 38 9.39 8.44 -18.26
C VAL A 38 9.74 9.26 -17.02
N SER A 39 9.38 8.79 -15.81
CA SER A 39 9.66 9.50 -14.56
C SER A 39 11.16 9.68 -14.25
N ARG A 40 12.02 8.94 -14.92
CA ARG A 40 13.49 9.05 -14.79
C ARG A 40 14.09 10.04 -15.79
N THR A 41 13.35 10.48 -16.81
CA THR A 41 13.87 11.41 -17.81
C THR A 41 14.02 12.82 -17.23
N PRO A 42 15.10 13.57 -17.61
CA PRO A 42 15.28 14.95 -17.15
C PRO A 42 14.11 15.86 -17.49
N PHE A 43 13.48 15.65 -18.64
CA PHE A 43 12.31 16.43 -19.07
C PHE A 43 11.12 16.23 -18.12
N ALA A 44 10.74 14.97 -17.85
CA ALA A 44 9.62 14.68 -16.95
C ALA A 44 9.92 15.16 -15.51
N ARG A 45 11.16 15.05 -15.06
CA ARG A 45 11.61 15.54 -13.74
C ARG A 45 11.44 17.05 -13.62
N ASN A 46 11.91 17.81 -14.60
CA ASN A 46 11.74 19.26 -14.62
C ASN A 46 10.25 19.66 -14.74
N LEU A 47 9.45 18.92 -15.48
CA LEU A 47 8.02 19.18 -15.60
C LEU A 47 7.31 18.92 -14.25
N MET A 48 7.60 17.81 -13.57
CA MET A 48 7.08 17.50 -12.23
C MET A 48 7.48 18.56 -11.20
N GLU A 49 8.69 19.08 -11.27
CA GLU A 49 9.13 20.16 -10.38
C GLU A 49 8.31 21.43 -10.59
N LYS A 50 8.14 21.85 -11.85
CA LYS A 50 7.38 23.05 -12.19
C LYS A 50 5.87 22.94 -11.91
N THR A 51 5.27 21.78 -12.15
CA THR A 51 3.81 21.58 -12.02
C THR A 51 3.37 21.07 -10.67
N LEU A 52 4.13 20.12 -10.11
CA LEU A 52 3.77 19.45 -8.85
C LEU A 52 4.68 19.85 -7.70
N GLY A 53 5.75 20.64 -7.94
CA GLY A 53 6.73 21.01 -6.93
C GLY A 53 7.48 19.81 -6.34
N VAL A 54 7.58 18.72 -7.09
CA VAL A 54 8.40 17.57 -6.72
C VAL A 54 9.81 17.83 -7.25
N HIS A 55 10.76 18.04 -6.34
CA HIS A 55 12.14 18.38 -6.71
C HIS A 55 12.70 17.37 -7.72
N LYS A 56 13.37 17.86 -8.76
CA LYS A 56 13.88 17.04 -9.86
C LYS A 56 14.82 15.91 -9.42
N ASP A 57 15.61 16.12 -8.36
CA ASP A 57 16.56 15.13 -7.86
C ASP A 57 15.93 14.15 -6.85
N ARG A 58 14.64 14.32 -6.47
CA ARG A 58 13.96 13.38 -5.59
C ARG A 58 13.74 12.07 -6.31
N GLN A 59 14.30 11.00 -5.78
CA GLN A 59 14.02 9.65 -6.27
C GLN A 59 12.59 9.26 -5.87
N LEU A 60 11.80 8.89 -6.86
CA LEU A 60 10.47 8.32 -6.65
C LEU A 60 10.60 6.79 -6.67
N PRO A 61 9.93 6.08 -5.75
CA PRO A 61 9.92 4.63 -5.79
C PRO A 61 9.30 4.14 -7.11
N PRO A 62 9.90 3.15 -7.77
CA PRO A 62 9.33 2.60 -8.99
C PRO A 62 8.02 1.85 -8.71
N TYR A 63 7.17 1.75 -9.71
CA TYR A 63 6.03 0.85 -9.65
C TYR A 63 6.43 -0.55 -10.10
N ALA A 64 5.99 -1.55 -9.35
CA ALA A 64 6.22 -2.95 -9.69
C ALA A 64 5.29 -3.40 -10.83
N SER A 65 5.80 -4.19 -11.76
CA SER A 65 5.01 -4.78 -12.85
C SER A 65 4.02 -5.84 -12.39
N THR A 66 4.27 -6.44 -11.23
CA THR A 66 3.39 -7.44 -10.61
C THR A 66 3.07 -7.01 -9.19
N ARG A 67 1.78 -6.98 -8.85
CA ARG A 67 1.33 -6.60 -7.50
C ARG A 67 1.60 -7.72 -6.51
N PHE A 68 2.01 -7.38 -5.29
CA PHE A 68 2.18 -8.34 -4.21
C PHE A 68 0.94 -9.23 -4.01
N ARG A 69 -0.24 -8.64 -3.87
CA ARG A 69 -1.46 -9.42 -3.64
C ARG A 69 -1.80 -10.39 -4.77
N SER A 70 -1.50 -10.03 -6.00
CA SER A 70 -1.76 -10.91 -7.15
C SER A 70 -0.81 -12.11 -7.17
N SER A 71 0.46 -11.89 -6.84
CA SER A 71 1.45 -12.97 -6.77
C SER A 71 1.30 -13.81 -5.50
N ALA A 72 1.02 -13.19 -4.36
CA ALA A 72 0.80 -13.89 -3.10
C ALA A 72 -0.49 -14.74 -3.10
N ALA A 73 -1.54 -14.30 -3.79
CA ALA A 73 -2.77 -15.10 -3.95
C ALA A 73 -2.57 -16.33 -4.85
N ALA A 74 -1.58 -16.29 -5.75
CA ALA A 74 -1.20 -17.45 -6.57
C ALA A 74 -0.38 -18.48 -5.75
N SER A 75 0.30 -18.03 -4.69
CA SER A 75 0.91 -18.91 -3.68
C SER A 75 -0.22 -19.37 -2.77
N LYS A 76 -0.53 -20.68 -2.78
CA LYS A 76 -1.56 -21.23 -1.89
C LYS A 76 -1.22 -20.82 -0.46
N PRO A 77 -2.16 -20.19 0.29
CA PRO A 77 -1.92 -19.97 1.70
C PRO A 77 -1.62 -21.31 2.32
N HIS A 78 -0.52 -21.41 3.05
CA HIS A 78 -0.29 -22.57 3.90
C HIS A 78 -1.50 -22.66 4.81
N ALA A 79 -2.31 -23.72 4.64
CA ALA A 79 -3.42 -23.99 5.53
C ALA A 79 -2.86 -23.89 6.95
N ALA A 80 -3.47 -23.03 7.77
CA ALA A 80 -3.07 -22.81 9.14
C ALA A 80 -3.01 -24.15 9.86
N LYS A 81 -1.85 -24.80 9.82
CA LYS A 81 -1.50 -25.80 10.81
C LYS A 81 -1.22 -25.01 12.06
N ASP A 82 -1.89 -25.36 13.14
CA ASP A 82 -1.55 -24.81 14.45
C ASP A 82 -0.04 -24.89 14.59
N GLY A 83 0.62 -23.74 14.61
CA GLY A 83 2.07 -23.66 14.59
C GLY A 83 2.60 -24.38 15.83
N LYS A 84 3.44 -25.38 15.63
CA LYS A 84 4.00 -26.18 16.72
C LYS A 84 4.80 -25.33 17.72
N ASN A 85 5.34 -24.20 17.28
CA ASN A 85 6.28 -23.40 18.04
C ASN A 85 5.76 -22.00 18.39
N THR A 86 4.65 -21.53 17.81
CA THR A 86 4.14 -20.17 18.04
C THR A 86 2.63 -20.22 18.23
N PRO A 87 2.12 -19.97 19.46
CA PRO A 87 0.70 -19.91 19.72
C PRO A 87 0.16 -18.59 19.16
N GLY A 88 -0.18 -18.54 17.91
CA GLY A 88 -0.73 -17.32 17.30
C GLY A 88 -0.87 -17.43 15.80
N LYS A 89 -1.68 -16.56 15.25
CA LYS A 89 -1.93 -16.44 13.82
C LYS A 89 -1.98 -14.98 13.44
N VAL A 90 -1.60 -14.66 12.22
CA VAL A 90 -1.37 -13.30 11.74
C VAL A 90 -2.29 -12.97 10.58
N ALA A 91 -2.87 -11.77 10.58
CA ALA A 91 -3.51 -11.18 9.43
C ALA A 91 -2.61 -10.09 8.85
N VAL A 92 -2.09 -10.30 7.65
CA VAL A 92 -1.19 -9.37 6.97
C VAL A 92 -2.01 -8.34 6.22
N TYR A 93 -1.88 -7.08 6.63
CA TYR A 93 -2.42 -5.91 5.94
C TYR A 93 -1.34 -5.35 5.02
N ALA A 94 -1.39 -5.70 3.74
CA ALA A 94 -0.42 -5.22 2.77
C ALA A 94 -0.70 -3.77 2.39
N THR A 95 0.17 -2.85 2.76
CA THR A 95 0.05 -1.43 2.41
C THR A 95 0.09 -1.21 0.89
N CYS A 96 -0.36 -0.04 0.43
CA CYS A 96 -0.25 0.31 -0.99
C CYS A 96 1.22 0.33 -1.46
N TYR A 97 2.16 0.69 -0.59
CA TYR A 97 3.58 0.69 -0.92
C TYR A 97 4.09 -0.72 -1.22
N VAL A 98 3.84 -1.66 -0.34
CA VAL A 98 4.22 -3.07 -0.56
C VAL A 98 3.49 -3.65 -1.76
N ASN A 99 2.21 -3.33 -1.93
CA ASN A 99 1.43 -3.91 -3.01
C ASN A 99 1.85 -3.42 -4.40
N TYR A 100 2.28 -2.16 -4.53
CA TYR A 100 2.49 -1.53 -5.84
C TYR A 100 3.94 -1.12 -6.12
N ASN A 101 4.76 -0.92 -5.09
CA ASN A 101 6.13 -0.44 -5.26
C ASN A 101 7.17 -1.49 -4.87
N GLU A 102 7.01 -2.14 -3.72
CA GLU A 102 7.98 -3.09 -3.16
C GLU A 102 7.36 -4.45 -2.82
N PRO A 103 6.86 -5.21 -3.79
CA PRO A 103 6.28 -6.55 -3.55
C PRO A 103 7.24 -7.52 -2.87
N GLY A 104 8.55 -7.34 -3.08
CA GLY A 104 9.59 -8.14 -2.45
C GLY A 104 9.49 -8.16 -0.95
N MET A 105 9.28 -6.99 -0.32
CA MET A 105 9.09 -6.89 1.14
C MET A 105 7.93 -7.75 1.64
N GLY A 106 6.84 -7.78 0.89
CA GLY A 106 5.68 -8.62 1.22
C GLY A 106 5.99 -10.11 1.11
N HIS A 107 6.70 -10.51 0.06
CA HIS A 107 7.11 -11.91 -0.12
C HIS A 107 8.13 -12.35 0.95
N ASP A 108 9.08 -11.50 1.29
CA ASP A 108 10.05 -11.79 2.36
C ASP A 108 9.35 -11.95 3.72
N LEU A 109 8.33 -11.11 4.00
CA LEU A 109 7.52 -11.25 5.19
C LEU A 109 6.76 -12.59 5.22
N LEU A 110 6.12 -12.98 4.09
CA LEU A 110 5.42 -14.27 4.03
C LEU A 110 6.40 -15.43 4.19
N ALA A 111 7.56 -15.38 3.55
CA ALA A 111 8.60 -16.40 3.71
C ALA A 111 9.09 -16.51 5.16
N LEU A 112 9.23 -15.37 5.86
CA LEU A 112 9.57 -15.34 7.28
C LEU A 112 8.51 -16.01 8.15
N LEU A 113 7.22 -15.72 7.89
CA LEU A 113 6.10 -16.36 8.60
C LEU A 113 6.05 -17.86 8.32
N GLU A 114 6.26 -18.28 7.08
CA GLU A 114 6.30 -19.69 6.67
C GLU A 114 7.48 -20.43 7.33
N HIS A 115 8.67 -19.83 7.32
CA HIS A 115 9.85 -20.41 7.95
C HIS A 115 9.66 -20.64 9.46
N ASN A 116 8.95 -19.72 10.12
CA ASN A 116 8.65 -19.83 11.55
C ASN A 116 7.34 -20.59 11.85
N GLU A 117 6.74 -21.21 10.86
CA GLU A 117 5.47 -21.93 10.97
C GLU A 117 4.33 -21.10 11.59
N VAL A 118 4.34 -19.78 11.35
CA VAL A 118 3.29 -18.86 11.83
C VAL A 118 2.13 -18.85 10.83
N PRO A 119 0.94 -19.30 11.23
CA PRO A 119 -0.22 -19.26 10.35
C PRO A 119 -0.59 -17.81 9.97
N TYR A 120 -0.87 -17.56 8.69
CA TYR A 120 -1.26 -16.22 8.26
C TYR A 120 -2.39 -16.22 7.23
N VAL A 121 -3.06 -15.08 7.17
CA VAL A 121 -4.00 -14.74 6.11
C VAL A 121 -3.71 -13.34 5.58
N LEU A 122 -4.02 -13.08 4.32
CA LEU A 122 -4.00 -11.71 3.79
C LEU A 122 -5.36 -11.06 4.06
N VAL A 123 -5.34 -9.82 4.57
CA VAL A 123 -6.58 -9.06 4.79
C VAL A 123 -7.30 -8.86 3.46
N GLU A 124 -8.55 -9.30 3.38
CA GLU A 124 -9.36 -9.13 2.18
C GLU A 124 -9.85 -7.70 2.01
N LYS A 125 -9.95 -7.25 0.76
CA LYS A 125 -10.57 -5.97 0.38
C LYS A 125 -10.01 -4.75 1.12
N GLU A 126 -8.74 -4.80 1.50
CA GLU A 126 -8.09 -3.66 2.13
C GLU A 126 -8.10 -2.43 1.21
N ALA A 127 -8.28 -1.26 1.80
CA ALA A 127 -8.08 0.04 1.16
C ALA A 127 -6.75 0.64 1.59
N CYS A 128 -6.35 1.76 1.00
CA CYS A 128 -5.18 2.53 1.45
C CYS A 128 -5.29 2.83 2.96
N CYS A 129 -4.17 2.80 3.68
CA CYS A 129 -4.12 3.15 5.11
C CYS A 129 -4.51 4.61 5.38
N GLY A 130 -4.44 5.47 4.37
CA GLY A 130 -4.82 6.87 4.46
C GLY A 130 -3.72 7.82 4.91
N MET A 131 -2.49 7.35 5.14
CA MET A 131 -1.39 8.19 5.63
C MET A 131 -1.17 9.46 4.78
N PRO A 132 -1.09 9.40 3.43
CA PRO A 132 -0.91 10.62 2.62
C PRO A 132 -2.06 11.63 2.78
N LYS A 133 -3.27 11.15 3.03
CA LYS A 133 -4.43 12.00 3.28
C LYS A 133 -4.43 12.59 4.68
N LEU A 134 -3.97 11.81 5.65
CA LEU A 134 -3.80 12.27 7.03
C LEU A 134 -2.76 13.39 7.12
N GLU A 135 -1.63 13.24 6.44
CA GLU A 135 -0.57 14.26 6.38
C GLU A 135 -1.06 15.57 5.74
N LEU A 136 -1.91 15.49 4.74
CA LEU A 136 -2.58 16.67 4.18
C LEU A 136 -3.62 17.27 5.12
N GLY A 137 -4.14 16.51 6.08
CA GLY A 137 -5.24 16.90 6.94
C GLY A 137 -6.64 16.67 6.33
N ASP A 138 -6.75 15.82 5.30
CA ASP A 138 -8.03 15.36 4.73
C ASP A 138 -8.68 14.30 5.62
N LEU A 139 -9.19 14.74 6.75
CA LEU A 139 -9.80 13.85 7.74
C LEU A 139 -11.07 13.17 7.24
N HIS A 140 -11.79 13.77 6.28
CA HIS A 140 -12.97 13.14 5.67
C HIS A 140 -12.57 11.91 4.85
N ALA A 141 -11.52 12.03 4.03
CA ALA A 141 -11.03 10.88 3.28
C ALA A 141 -10.43 9.81 4.19
N VAL A 142 -9.75 10.21 5.28
CA VAL A 142 -9.26 9.27 6.31
C VAL A 142 -10.42 8.53 6.97
N ALA A 143 -11.49 9.23 7.35
CA ALA A 143 -12.68 8.61 7.93
C ALA A 143 -13.33 7.60 6.96
N ALA A 144 -13.44 7.93 5.67
CA ALA A 144 -13.97 7.02 4.66
C ALA A 144 -13.10 5.75 4.48
N LEU A 145 -11.78 5.88 4.59
CA LEU A 145 -10.85 4.74 4.55
C LEU A 145 -10.94 3.90 5.83
N LYS A 146 -11.09 4.54 6.98
CA LYS A 146 -11.34 3.87 8.26
C LYS A 146 -12.58 2.96 8.19
N GLU A 147 -13.68 3.46 7.66
CA GLU A 147 -14.92 2.66 7.52
C GLU A 147 -14.75 1.43 6.62
N LYS A 148 -13.79 1.46 5.70
CA LYS A 148 -13.47 0.31 4.85
C LYS A 148 -12.54 -0.69 5.53
N ASN A 149 -11.53 -0.20 6.26
CA ASN A 149 -10.46 -1.04 6.79
C ASN A 149 -10.77 -1.61 8.17
N ILE A 150 -11.41 -0.83 9.05
CA ILE A 150 -11.62 -1.25 10.44
C ILE A 150 -12.55 -2.47 10.58
N PRO A 151 -13.69 -2.57 9.87
CA PRO A 151 -14.57 -3.73 10.05
C PRO A 151 -13.90 -5.09 9.76
N PRO A 152 -13.20 -5.31 8.64
CA PRO A 152 -12.51 -6.58 8.39
C PRO A 152 -11.35 -6.82 9.38
N LEU A 153 -10.60 -5.78 9.75
CA LEU A 153 -9.52 -5.92 10.73
C LEU A 153 -10.04 -6.27 12.12
N ALA A 154 -11.13 -5.62 12.57
CA ALA A 154 -11.75 -5.91 13.85
C ALA A 154 -12.33 -7.34 13.90
N ARG A 155 -12.88 -7.83 12.78
CA ARG A 155 -13.34 -9.23 12.69
C ARG A 155 -12.16 -10.18 12.89
N LEU A 156 -11.08 -10.01 12.14
CA LEU A 156 -9.88 -10.85 12.25
C LEU A 156 -9.26 -10.79 13.65
N ALA A 157 -9.21 -9.61 14.27
CA ALA A 157 -8.72 -9.47 15.64
C ALA A 157 -9.59 -10.25 16.65
N ARG A 158 -10.93 -10.23 16.51
CA ARG A 158 -11.85 -11.02 17.35
C ARG A 158 -11.70 -12.53 17.11
N GLU A 159 -11.32 -12.93 15.90
CA GLU A 159 -11.00 -14.31 15.54
C GLU A 159 -9.61 -14.75 16.04
N GLY A 160 -8.90 -13.88 16.77
CA GLY A 160 -7.61 -14.17 17.38
C GLY A 160 -6.38 -13.92 16.50
N TYR A 161 -6.54 -13.21 15.37
CA TYR A 161 -5.40 -12.82 14.54
C TYR A 161 -4.71 -11.58 15.10
N ALA A 162 -3.39 -11.60 15.18
CA ALA A 162 -2.60 -10.39 15.31
C ALA A 162 -2.54 -9.67 13.96
N ILE A 163 -2.77 -8.36 13.96
CA ILE A 163 -2.70 -7.56 12.73
C ILE A 163 -1.25 -7.14 12.51
N LEU A 164 -0.70 -7.55 11.38
CA LEU A 164 0.67 -7.23 10.98
C LEU A 164 0.65 -6.38 9.70
N THR A 165 1.43 -5.32 9.69
CA THR A 165 1.62 -4.45 8.54
C THR A 165 3.11 -4.22 8.29
N PRO A 166 3.63 -4.49 7.08
CA PRO A 166 5.00 -4.20 6.70
C PRO A 166 5.21 -2.71 6.39
#